data_e8a9b49722a4467f3864946c1e610ab8
#
_entry.id   e8a9b49722a4467f3864946c1e610ab8
#
_cell.length_a   1.000
_cell.length_b   1.000
_cell.length_c   1.000
_cell.angle_alpha   90.00
_cell.angle_beta   90.00
_cell.angle_gamma   90.00
#
_symmetry.space_group_name_H-M   'P 1'
#
loop_
_entity.id
_entity.type
_entity.pdbx_description
1 polymer ?
#
loop_
_entity_poly.entity_id
_entity_poly.type
_entity_poly.pdbx_seq_one_letter_code
_entity_poly.pdbx_strand_id
1 'polypeptide(L)'
;MSSTIHPASHAGYYPNAMPMSIKITFDKKTGRLYGGQIVGYDGVDKRIDEIALVIKYKGTIYDLMKVEQAYAPPFSSAKDPVALAGYVAEDIISGRTRPAYWRELRDIEMENKFLLDVRTQDEFSLGTLPGAVNIPLDELRDRIAELPKDKMIYTFCAVGLRGYLAYRILTQHGFEKVRNLSGGLKTYRAATAPIIIHEENDNETDETTVRQEATVQASKPVAPVSYTHLRAHETGAYL
;
A
#
# COMPACT_ATOMS: atom_id res chain seq x y z
N MET A 1 8.75 -1.54 -12.26
CA MET A 1 8.49 -1.97 -10.87
C MET A 1 7.27 -1.26 -10.32
N SER A 2 6.75 -1.70 -9.18
CA SER A 2 5.67 -0.98 -8.48
C SER A 2 5.92 -0.93 -6.98
N SER A 3 5.33 0.05 -6.32
CA SER A 3 5.24 0.12 -4.86
C SER A 3 3.81 0.41 -4.44
N THR A 4 3.42 -0.10 -3.26
CA THR A 4 2.11 0.14 -2.66
C THR A 4 2.32 0.63 -1.24
N ILE A 5 1.65 1.73 -0.90
CA ILE A 5 1.65 2.32 0.44
C ILE A 5 0.22 2.56 0.93
N HIS A 6 0.07 2.68 2.23
CA HIS A 6 -1.23 2.93 2.88
C HIS A 6 -1.13 4.12 3.85
N PRO A 7 -1.03 5.34 3.34
CA PRO A 7 -1.03 6.55 4.16
C PRO A 7 -2.44 6.92 4.63
N ALA A 8 -2.52 7.93 5.51
CA ALA A 8 -3.75 8.63 5.80
C ALA A 8 -3.97 9.81 4.83
N SER A 9 -5.22 10.26 4.70
CA SER A 9 -5.60 11.41 3.85
C SER A 9 -4.94 12.72 4.30
N HIS A 10 -4.75 12.88 5.61
CA HIS A 10 -4.11 14.04 6.24
C HIS A 10 -3.42 13.63 7.55
N ALA A 11 -2.95 14.59 8.34
CA ALA A 11 -2.23 14.35 9.58
C ALA A 11 -3.06 13.50 10.56
N GLY A 12 -2.54 12.32 10.94
CA GLY A 12 -3.26 11.33 11.73
C GLY A 12 -3.63 11.78 13.15
N TYR A 13 -3.03 12.86 13.66
CA TYR A 13 -3.39 13.49 14.95
C TYR A 13 -4.55 14.48 14.82
N TYR A 14 -4.94 14.84 13.57
CA TYR A 14 -6.10 15.68 13.32
C TYR A 14 -7.35 14.81 13.09
N PRO A 15 -8.53 15.20 13.59
CA PRO A 15 -9.75 14.40 13.49
C PRO A 15 -10.13 14.04 12.06
N ASN A 16 -10.74 12.87 11.89
CA ASN A 16 -11.29 12.37 10.63
C ASN A 16 -10.25 12.02 9.54
N ALA A 17 -9.00 11.73 9.91
CA ALA A 17 -8.04 11.20 8.96
C ALA A 17 -8.50 9.83 8.46
N MET A 18 -8.68 9.70 7.14
CA MET A 18 -9.19 8.49 6.48
C MET A 18 -8.07 7.70 5.81
N PRO A 19 -8.16 6.37 5.78
CA PRO A 19 -7.14 5.55 5.13
C PRO A 19 -7.18 5.71 3.61
N MET A 20 -5.98 5.66 3.01
CA MET A 20 -5.78 5.68 1.57
C MET A 20 -4.84 4.56 1.16
N SER A 21 -4.97 4.06 -0.06
CA SER A 21 -4.04 3.12 -0.68
C SER A 21 -3.52 3.72 -1.98
N ILE A 22 -2.22 3.83 -2.11
CA ILE A 22 -1.57 4.36 -3.31
C ILE A 22 -0.65 3.31 -3.89
N LYS A 23 -0.79 3.04 -5.18
CA LYS A 23 0.15 2.23 -5.94
C LYS A 23 0.69 3.05 -7.09
N ILE A 24 2.02 3.06 -7.26
CA ILE A 24 2.69 3.64 -8.42
C ILE A 24 3.49 2.59 -9.16
N THR A 25 3.59 2.77 -10.49
CA THR A 25 4.39 1.93 -11.37
C THR A 25 5.45 2.79 -12.06
N PHE A 26 6.70 2.35 -12.03
CA PHE A 26 7.84 3.13 -12.48
C PHE A 26 8.95 2.26 -13.08
N ASP A 27 9.82 2.88 -13.87
CA ASP A 27 11.03 2.27 -14.38
C ASP A 27 12.09 2.15 -13.29
N LYS A 28 12.69 0.97 -13.15
CA LYS A 28 13.71 0.73 -12.13
C LYS A 28 15.01 1.47 -12.38
N LYS A 29 15.36 1.75 -13.63
CA LYS A 29 16.65 2.37 -13.98
C LYS A 29 16.59 3.89 -13.94
N THR A 30 15.51 4.44 -14.48
CA THR A 30 15.36 5.88 -14.67
C THR A 30 14.48 6.55 -13.65
N GLY A 31 13.66 5.77 -12.92
CA GLY A 31 12.63 6.30 -12.03
C GLY A 31 11.41 6.84 -12.76
N ARG A 32 11.32 6.76 -14.10
CA ARG A 32 10.21 7.29 -14.88
C ARG A 32 8.89 6.71 -14.44
N LEU A 33 7.92 7.58 -14.18
CA LEU A 33 6.58 7.18 -13.74
C LEU A 33 5.72 6.77 -14.93
N TYR A 34 5.09 5.60 -14.84
CA TYR A 34 4.23 5.04 -15.88
C TYR A 34 2.76 4.98 -15.49
N GLY A 35 2.45 4.90 -14.21
CA GLY A 35 1.07 4.80 -13.76
C GLY A 35 0.92 5.03 -12.28
N GLY A 36 -0.29 5.41 -11.89
CA GLY A 36 -0.73 5.54 -10.51
C GLY A 36 -2.13 5.02 -10.31
N GLN A 37 -2.41 4.53 -9.14
CA GLN A 37 -3.71 4.08 -8.70
C GLN A 37 -3.90 4.47 -7.24
N ILE A 38 -5.03 5.10 -6.93
CA ILE A 38 -5.37 5.50 -5.57
C ILE A 38 -6.78 5.02 -5.24
N VAL A 39 -6.93 4.48 -4.03
CA VAL A 39 -8.22 4.11 -3.45
C VAL A 39 -8.31 4.70 -2.07
N GLY A 40 -9.39 5.39 -1.74
CA GLY A 40 -9.59 6.03 -0.45
C GLY A 40 -10.92 6.76 -0.35
N TYR A 41 -11.11 7.51 0.72
CA TYR A 41 -12.35 8.21 1.05
C TYR A 41 -12.23 9.73 0.94
N ASP A 42 -11.01 10.28 1.08
CA ASP A 42 -10.77 11.71 1.13
C ASP A 42 -9.42 12.05 0.48
N GLY A 43 -9.39 13.15 -0.29
CA GLY A 43 -8.19 13.69 -0.94
C GLY A 43 -7.56 12.76 -1.98
N VAL A 44 -8.34 11.86 -2.57
CA VAL A 44 -7.90 10.91 -3.62
C VAL A 44 -7.74 11.64 -4.94
N ASP A 45 -8.72 12.48 -5.30
CA ASP A 45 -8.81 13.25 -6.53
C ASP A 45 -7.59 14.15 -6.75
N LYS A 46 -7.27 15.02 -5.80
CA LYS A 46 -6.11 15.91 -5.93
C LYS A 46 -4.80 15.15 -6.14
N ARG A 47 -4.62 13.99 -5.49
CA ARG A 47 -3.38 13.23 -5.55
C ARG A 47 -3.23 12.42 -6.82
N ILE A 48 -4.32 11.90 -7.36
CA ILE A 48 -4.26 11.23 -8.66
C ILE A 48 -4.00 12.23 -9.78
N ASP A 49 -4.50 13.46 -9.67
CA ASP A 49 -4.22 14.52 -10.62
C ASP A 49 -2.75 14.95 -10.59
N GLU A 50 -2.13 15.07 -9.42
CA GLU A 50 -0.69 15.30 -9.28
C GLU A 50 0.14 14.21 -9.98
N ILE A 51 -0.19 12.93 -9.72
CA ILE A 51 0.47 11.79 -10.37
C ILE A 51 0.25 11.84 -11.90
N ALA A 52 -0.95 12.14 -12.35
CA ALA A 52 -1.29 12.26 -13.77
C ALA A 52 -0.48 13.35 -14.47
N LEU A 53 -0.30 14.50 -13.81
CA LEU A 53 0.52 15.60 -14.33
C LEU A 53 1.99 15.17 -14.47
N VAL A 54 2.57 14.51 -13.45
CA VAL A 54 3.94 14.01 -13.52
C VAL A 54 4.09 13.00 -14.67
N ILE A 55 3.15 12.08 -14.86
CA ILE A 55 3.15 11.13 -15.97
C ILE A 55 3.07 11.87 -17.32
N LYS A 56 2.14 12.84 -17.44
CA LYS A 56 1.94 13.64 -18.66
C LYS A 56 3.23 14.32 -19.12
N TYR A 57 3.98 14.91 -18.19
CA TYR A 57 5.24 15.59 -18.47
C TYR A 57 6.46 14.67 -18.48
N LYS A 58 6.25 13.35 -18.56
CA LYS A 58 7.32 12.34 -18.57
C LYS A 58 8.24 12.40 -17.35
N GLY A 59 7.69 12.82 -16.22
CA GLY A 59 8.39 12.92 -14.96
C GLY A 59 8.71 11.57 -14.31
N THR A 60 9.38 11.65 -13.20
CA THR A 60 9.96 10.53 -12.46
C THR A 60 9.43 10.47 -11.04
N ILE A 61 9.78 9.41 -10.32
CA ILE A 61 9.49 9.30 -8.88
C ILE A 61 10.18 10.42 -8.08
N TYR A 62 11.28 10.98 -8.59
CA TYR A 62 11.99 12.10 -7.95
C TYR A 62 11.21 13.41 -8.05
N ASP A 63 10.38 13.55 -9.11
CA ASP A 63 9.50 14.71 -9.24
C ASP A 63 8.35 14.62 -8.23
N LEU A 64 7.80 13.41 -7.96
CA LEU A 64 6.83 13.23 -6.87
C LEU A 64 7.38 13.64 -5.50
N MET A 65 8.67 13.39 -5.24
CA MET A 65 9.33 13.75 -3.98
C MET A 65 9.50 15.27 -3.79
N LYS A 66 9.47 16.02 -4.89
CA LYS A 66 9.74 17.47 -4.93
C LYS A 66 8.49 18.33 -5.04
N VAL A 67 7.32 17.70 -5.25
CA VAL A 67 6.07 18.45 -5.26
C VAL A 67 5.84 19.06 -3.87
N GLU A 68 5.67 20.36 -3.82
CA GLU A 68 5.30 21.08 -2.61
C GLU A 68 3.78 21.25 -2.56
N GLN A 69 3.13 20.32 -1.89
CA GLN A 69 1.69 20.37 -1.71
C GLN A 69 1.31 21.38 -0.62
N ALA A 70 0.14 21.98 -0.78
CA ALA A 70 -0.44 22.78 0.26
C ALA A 70 -0.64 21.94 1.54
N TYR A 71 -0.07 22.43 2.65
CA TYR A 71 -0.10 21.74 3.94
C TYR A 71 -0.83 22.58 5.00
N ALA A 72 -1.82 21.94 5.59
CA ALA A 72 -2.30 22.22 6.93
C ALA A 72 -2.85 20.88 7.48
N PRO A 73 -2.87 20.66 8.81
CA PRO A 73 -3.27 19.38 9.39
C PRO A 73 -4.59 18.79 8.88
N PRO A 74 -5.64 19.58 8.59
CA PRO A 74 -6.91 19.05 8.06
C PRO A 74 -6.85 18.60 6.59
N PHE A 75 -5.84 19.02 5.82
CA PHE A 75 -5.82 18.82 4.36
C PHE A 75 -4.72 17.89 3.89
N SER A 76 -3.63 17.78 4.63
CA SER A 76 -2.50 16.91 4.29
C SER A 76 -1.68 16.53 5.52
N SER A 77 -0.66 15.74 5.36
CA SER A 77 0.42 15.51 6.32
C SER A 77 1.67 16.25 5.89
N ALA A 78 2.60 16.50 6.81
CA ALA A 78 3.84 17.21 6.53
C ALA A 78 4.66 16.57 5.38
N LYS A 79 4.53 15.25 5.20
CA LYS A 79 4.92 14.54 3.98
C LYS A 79 3.66 14.02 3.32
N ASP A 80 3.25 14.66 2.22
CA ASP A 80 2.06 14.23 1.52
C ASP A 80 2.19 12.78 1.02
N PRO A 81 1.09 12.03 0.97
CA PRO A 81 1.03 10.68 0.40
C PRO A 81 1.70 10.51 -0.97
N VAL A 82 1.63 11.50 -1.86
CA VAL A 82 2.31 11.46 -3.16
C VAL A 82 3.83 11.48 -3.00
N ALA A 83 4.34 12.37 -2.16
CA ALA A 83 5.77 12.42 -1.85
C ALA A 83 6.24 11.13 -1.17
N LEU A 84 5.45 10.57 -0.23
CA LEU A 84 5.75 9.27 0.40
C LEU A 84 5.85 8.14 -0.62
N ALA A 85 4.97 8.10 -1.63
CA ALA A 85 5.05 7.11 -2.70
C ALA A 85 6.37 7.24 -3.48
N GLY A 86 6.82 8.47 -3.75
CA GLY A 86 8.12 8.76 -4.36
C GLY A 86 9.29 8.27 -3.50
N TYR A 87 9.30 8.55 -2.20
CA TYR A 87 10.35 8.10 -1.27
C TYR A 87 10.45 6.56 -1.20
N VAL A 88 9.32 5.86 -1.12
CA VAL A 88 9.33 4.39 -1.11
C VAL A 88 9.84 3.82 -2.44
N ALA A 89 9.49 4.44 -3.57
CA ALA A 89 10.02 4.05 -4.87
C ALA A 89 11.53 4.28 -4.99
N GLU A 90 12.04 5.39 -4.43
CA GLU A 90 13.45 5.72 -4.39
C GLU A 90 14.23 4.70 -3.53
N ASP A 91 13.70 4.29 -2.37
CA ASP A 91 14.30 3.23 -1.56
C ASP A 91 14.43 1.89 -2.32
N ILE A 92 13.48 1.60 -3.22
CA ILE A 92 13.54 0.42 -4.10
C ILE A 92 14.62 0.58 -5.17
N ILE A 93 14.69 1.73 -5.83
CA ILE A 93 15.66 2.01 -6.90
C ILE A 93 17.09 2.00 -6.36
N SER A 94 17.30 2.66 -5.24
CA SER A 94 18.62 2.74 -4.57
C SER A 94 19.07 1.44 -3.91
N GLY A 95 18.20 0.42 -3.85
CA GLY A 95 18.50 -0.85 -3.20
C GLY A 95 18.43 -0.81 -1.68
N ARG A 96 17.96 0.29 -1.07
CA ARG A 96 17.72 0.38 0.37
C ARG A 96 16.62 -0.56 0.86
N THR A 97 15.75 -1.02 -0.05
CA THR A 97 14.82 -2.10 0.21
C THR A 97 14.65 -3.00 -1.01
N ARG A 98 14.36 -4.29 -0.77
CA ARG A 98 13.98 -5.26 -1.80
C ARG A 98 12.52 -5.66 -1.57
N PRO A 99 11.58 -5.15 -2.37
CA PRO A 99 10.16 -5.47 -2.19
C PRO A 99 9.89 -6.93 -2.56
N ALA A 100 8.98 -7.54 -1.81
CA ALA A 100 8.27 -8.75 -2.21
C ALA A 100 6.83 -8.37 -2.54
N TYR A 101 6.22 -9.06 -3.49
CA TYR A 101 4.83 -8.82 -3.85
C TYR A 101 3.95 -9.98 -3.37
N TRP A 102 2.68 -9.71 -3.11
CA TRP A 102 1.74 -10.67 -2.56
C TRP A 102 1.65 -11.99 -3.36
N ARG A 103 1.78 -11.92 -4.72
CA ARG A 103 1.78 -13.11 -5.60
C ARG A 103 2.96 -14.02 -5.28
N GLU A 104 4.14 -13.46 -5.06
CA GLU A 104 5.33 -14.24 -4.71
C GLU A 104 5.13 -14.99 -3.38
N LEU A 105 4.50 -14.35 -2.39
CA LEU A 105 4.25 -15.01 -1.10
C LEU A 105 3.20 -16.11 -1.20
N ARG A 106 2.20 -15.95 -2.06
CA ARG A 106 1.19 -16.98 -2.31
C ARG A 106 1.78 -18.22 -2.97
N ASP A 107 2.65 -18.02 -3.95
CA ASP A 107 3.10 -19.07 -4.86
C ASP A 107 4.42 -19.74 -4.44
N ILE A 108 5.11 -19.25 -3.38
CA ILE A 108 6.36 -19.86 -2.87
C ILE A 108 6.04 -20.97 -1.86
N GLU A 109 6.72 -22.12 -2.03
CA GLU A 109 6.66 -23.21 -1.06
C GLU A 109 7.25 -22.80 0.30
N MET A 110 6.64 -23.29 1.41
CA MET A 110 7.00 -22.89 2.77
C MET A 110 8.42 -23.31 3.16
N GLU A 111 8.96 -24.38 2.57
CA GLU A 111 10.30 -24.87 2.91
C GLU A 111 11.41 -23.85 2.64
N ASN A 112 11.24 -23.02 1.61
CA ASN A 112 12.25 -22.06 1.15
C ASN A 112 12.04 -20.63 1.68
N LYS A 113 11.04 -20.41 2.52
CA LYS A 113 10.72 -19.09 3.05
C LYS A 113 10.57 -19.08 4.56
N PHE A 114 10.83 -17.92 5.14
CA PHE A 114 10.52 -17.61 6.52
C PHE A 114 9.69 -16.32 6.56
N LEU A 115 8.47 -16.42 7.03
CA LEU A 115 7.55 -15.29 7.11
C LEU A 115 7.68 -14.64 8.49
N LEU A 116 8.19 -13.41 8.55
CA LEU A 116 8.41 -12.67 9.79
C LEU A 116 7.38 -11.55 9.94
N ASP A 117 6.41 -11.76 10.82
CA ASP A 117 5.46 -10.73 11.23
C ASP A 117 6.05 -9.88 12.36
N VAL A 118 6.29 -8.60 12.08
CA VAL A 118 6.89 -7.68 13.04
C VAL A 118 5.87 -6.76 13.72
N ARG A 119 4.60 -7.15 13.69
CA ARG A 119 3.53 -6.48 14.44
C ARG A 119 3.60 -6.86 15.92
N THR A 120 2.84 -6.16 16.74
CA THR A 120 2.69 -6.54 18.15
C THR A 120 2.04 -7.91 18.28
N GLN A 121 2.21 -8.54 19.43
CA GLN A 121 1.59 -9.84 19.73
C GLN A 121 0.06 -9.78 19.61
N ASP A 122 -0.54 -8.67 20.05
CA ASP A 122 -2.01 -8.48 19.96
C ASP A 122 -2.48 -8.41 18.50
N GLU A 123 -1.77 -7.64 17.65
CA GLU A 123 -2.08 -7.59 16.22
C GLU A 123 -1.90 -8.97 15.55
N PHE A 124 -0.91 -9.74 15.97
CA PHE A 124 -0.65 -11.08 15.45
C PHE A 124 -1.78 -12.05 15.83
N SER A 125 -2.26 -12.00 17.07
CA SER A 125 -3.36 -12.84 17.57
C SER A 125 -4.68 -12.62 16.80
N LEU A 126 -4.89 -11.42 16.24
CA LEU A 126 -6.03 -11.09 15.38
C LEU A 126 -5.92 -11.67 13.95
N GLY A 127 -4.89 -12.47 13.71
CA GLY A 127 -4.66 -13.17 12.44
C GLY A 127 -3.46 -12.64 11.65
N THR A 128 -2.77 -13.56 11.01
CA THR A 128 -1.55 -13.33 10.24
C THR A 128 -1.50 -14.20 8.97
N LEU A 129 -0.36 -14.24 8.29
CA LEU A 129 -0.14 -15.18 7.19
C LEU A 129 0.13 -16.60 7.73
N PRO A 130 -0.42 -17.64 7.10
CA PRO A 130 -0.17 -19.02 7.54
C PRO A 130 1.34 -19.33 7.61
N GLY A 131 1.78 -19.91 8.74
CA GLY A 131 3.18 -20.24 8.98
C GLY A 131 4.10 -19.07 9.31
N ALA A 132 3.56 -17.87 9.54
CA ALA A 132 4.35 -16.73 9.99
C ALA A 132 4.77 -16.87 11.46
N VAL A 133 5.98 -16.43 11.75
CA VAL A 133 6.52 -16.30 13.10
C VAL A 133 6.44 -14.83 13.52
N ASN A 134 6.01 -14.59 14.75
CA ASN A 134 5.94 -13.23 15.28
C ASN A 134 7.16 -12.87 16.12
N ILE A 135 7.84 -11.84 15.72
CA ILE A 135 8.83 -11.13 16.54
C ILE A 135 8.53 -9.64 16.39
N PRO A 136 7.94 -9.01 17.41
CA PRO A 136 7.67 -7.57 17.37
C PRO A 136 8.91 -6.76 17.01
N LEU A 137 8.71 -5.68 16.23
CA LEU A 137 9.83 -4.86 15.73
C LEU A 137 10.77 -4.41 16.86
N ASP A 138 10.20 -4.05 18.02
CA ASP A 138 10.95 -3.54 19.17
C ASP A 138 11.82 -4.62 19.82
N GLU A 139 11.43 -5.90 19.73
CA GLU A 139 12.18 -7.06 20.23
C GLU A 139 13.17 -7.64 19.20
N LEU A 140 13.07 -7.23 17.93
CA LEU A 140 13.76 -7.88 16.83
C LEU A 140 15.28 -7.89 17.00
N ARG A 141 15.88 -6.83 17.54
CA ARG A 141 17.34 -6.76 17.73
C ARG A 141 17.84 -7.77 18.77
N ASP A 142 17.08 -7.96 19.82
CA ASP A 142 17.46 -8.89 20.91
C ASP A 142 17.23 -10.34 20.53
N ARG A 143 16.30 -10.58 19.60
CA ARG A 143 15.88 -11.91 19.15
C ARG A 143 16.40 -12.29 17.75
N ILE A 144 17.34 -11.53 17.22
CA ILE A 144 17.85 -11.72 15.85
C ILE A 144 18.52 -13.08 15.64
N ALA A 145 19.06 -13.68 16.72
CA ALA A 145 19.70 -15.00 16.69
C ALA A 145 18.70 -16.15 16.44
N GLU A 146 17.39 -15.92 16.64
CA GLU A 146 16.35 -16.92 16.39
C GLU A 146 16.05 -17.08 14.88
N LEU A 147 16.54 -16.17 14.04
CA LEU A 147 16.19 -16.13 12.62
C LEU A 147 17.13 -17.01 11.78
N PRO A 148 16.58 -17.77 10.81
CA PRO A 148 17.36 -18.61 9.91
C PRO A 148 18.16 -17.74 8.92
N LYS A 149 19.46 -18.01 8.78
CA LYS A 149 20.32 -17.31 7.81
C LYS A 149 20.31 -17.93 6.42
N ASP A 150 19.88 -19.14 6.30
CA ASP A 150 19.86 -19.93 5.07
C ASP A 150 18.58 -19.73 4.24
N LYS A 151 17.47 -19.33 4.88
CA LYS A 151 16.16 -19.09 4.23
C LYS A 151 15.97 -17.66 3.75
N MET A 152 15.09 -17.48 2.75
CA MET A 152 14.61 -16.15 2.37
C MET A 152 13.62 -15.64 3.42
N ILE A 153 13.96 -14.55 4.10
CA ILE A 153 13.10 -13.91 5.10
C ILE A 153 12.22 -12.87 4.43
N TYR A 154 10.93 -13.00 4.61
CA TYR A 154 9.94 -12.00 4.17
C TYR A 154 9.41 -11.27 5.39
N THR A 155 9.86 -10.04 5.59
CA THR A 155 9.37 -9.17 6.67
C THR A 155 8.06 -8.52 6.28
N PHE A 156 7.11 -8.44 7.20
CA PHE A 156 5.87 -7.71 6.97
C PHE A 156 5.27 -7.18 8.27
N CYS A 157 4.41 -6.17 8.12
CA CYS A 157 3.54 -5.65 9.16
C CYS A 157 2.17 -5.34 8.56
N ALA A 158 1.35 -4.54 9.21
CA ALA A 158 0.02 -4.18 8.71
C ALA A 158 0.07 -3.50 7.33
N VAL A 159 0.96 -2.49 7.13
CA VAL A 159 0.95 -1.60 5.95
C VAL A 159 2.32 -1.46 5.25
N GLY A 160 3.39 -2.10 5.78
CA GLY A 160 4.71 -2.16 5.14
C GLY A 160 5.83 -1.39 5.85
N LEU A 161 5.55 -0.34 6.65
CA LEU A 161 6.58 0.50 7.27
C LEU A 161 7.44 -0.25 8.31
N ARG A 162 6.83 -0.90 9.29
CA ARG A 162 7.56 -1.70 10.29
C ARG A 162 8.31 -2.86 9.63
N GLY A 163 7.72 -3.46 8.57
CA GLY A 163 8.38 -4.48 7.75
C GLY A 163 9.64 -3.93 7.07
N TYR A 164 9.61 -2.69 6.55
CA TYR A 164 10.78 -2.01 6.01
C TYR A 164 11.85 -1.76 7.08
N LEU A 165 11.47 -1.31 8.26
CA LEU A 165 12.42 -1.12 9.36
C LEU A 165 13.06 -2.44 9.78
N ALA A 166 12.31 -3.51 9.87
CA ALA A 166 12.83 -4.86 10.12
C ALA A 166 13.80 -5.31 9.01
N TYR A 167 13.44 -5.10 7.73
CA TYR A 167 14.34 -5.35 6.61
C TYR A 167 15.68 -4.62 6.80
N ARG A 168 15.65 -3.34 7.19
CA ARG A 168 16.86 -2.53 7.43
C ARG A 168 17.68 -3.06 8.60
N ILE A 169 17.04 -3.44 9.70
CA ILE A 169 17.71 -4.05 10.86
C ILE A 169 18.41 -5.32 10.42
N LEU A 170 17.72 -6.25 9.77
CA LEU A 170 18.27 -7.52 9.36
C LEU A 170 19.44 -7.39 8.38
N THR A 171 19.29 -6.54 7.36
CA THR A 171 20.37 -6.32 6.39
C THR A 171 21.62 -5.70 7.01
N GLN A 172 21.47 -4.81 7.99
CA GLN A 172 22.58 -4.24 8.76
C GLN A 172 23.26 -5.26 9.69
N HIS A 173 22.57 -6.35 10.05
CA HIS A 173 23.13 -7.48 10.82
C HIS A 173 23.59 -8.63 9.93
N GLY A 174 23.80 -8.38 8.63
CA GLY A 174 24.41 -9.33 7.70
C GLY A 174 23.46 -10.38 7.12
N PHE A 175 22.15 -10.18 7.21
CA PHE A 175 21.18 -11.03 6.50
C PHE A 175 21.06 -10.58 5.04
N GLU A 176 21.51 -11.41 4.12
CA GLU A 176 21.49 -11.11 2.67
C GLU A 176 20.17 -11.47 2.00
N LYS A 177 19.50 -12.49 2.54
CA LYS A 177 18.25 -13.05 1.98
C LYS A 177 17.03 -12.46 2.69
N VAL A 178 16.78 -11.16 2.51
CA VAL A 178 15.63 -10.47 3.13
C VAL A 178 14.86 -9.69 2.08
N ARG A 179 13.53 -9.70 2.20
CA ARG A 179 12.61 -8.89 1.38
C ARG A 179 11.46 -8.36 2.24
N ASN A 180 10.96 -7.17 1.92
CA ASN A 180 9.81 -6.57 2.61
C ASN A 180 8.54 -6.68 1.76
N LEU A 181 7.45 -7.17 2.35
CA LEU A 181 6.15 -7.26 1.66
C LEU A 181 5.58 -5.86 1.38
N SER A 182 5.54 -5.51 0.11
CA SER A 182 5.01 -4.23 -0.37
C SER A 182 3.53 -4.05 0.02
N GLY A 183 3.24 -2.97 0.75
CA GLY A 183 1.90 -2.68 1.28
C GLY A 183 1.45 -3.59 2.42
N GLY A 184 2.33 -4.48 2.91
CA GLY A 184 2.09 -5.31 4.09
C GLY A 184 0.89 -6.25 3.99
N LEU A 185 0.41 -6.70 5.15
CA LEU A 185 -0.69 -7.63 5.28
C LEU A 185 -2.01 -7.08 4.68
N LYS A 186 -2.22 -5.76 4.75
CA LYS A 186 -3.40 -5.11 4.17
C LYS A 186 -3.50 -5.35 2.67
N THR A 187 -2.39 -5.13 1.92
CA THR A 187 -2.36 -5.41 0.47
C THR A 187 -2.52 -6.90 0.18
N TYR A 188 -1.84 -7.76 0.95
CA TYR A 188 -1.96 -9.20 0.76
C TYR A 188 -3.41 -9.69 0.91
N ARG A 189 -4.07 -9.32 2.02
CA ARG A 189 -5.47 -9.69 2.28
C ARG A 189 -6.42 -9.18 1.21
N ALA A 190 -6.29 -7.90 0.82
CA ALA A 190 -7.13 -7.32 -0.23
C ALA A 190 -6.96 -8.03 -1.59
N ALA A 191 -5.72 -8.43 -1.93
CA ALA A 191 -5.41 -9.07 -3.20
C ALA A 191 -5.75 -10.58 -3.24
N THR A 192 -5.92 -11.23 -2.09
CA THR A 192 -6.24 -12.67 -1.97
C THR A 192 -7.64 -12.94 -1.47
N ALA A 193 -8.40 -11.89 -1.12
CA ALA A 193 -9.80 -12.02 -0.74
C ALA A 193 -10.62 -12.59 -1.91
N PRO A 194 -11.60 -13.45 -1.64
CA PRO A 194 -12.55 -13.89 -2.66
C PRO A 194 -13.28 -12.68 -3.24
N ILE A 195 -13.44 -12.67 -4.56
CA ILE A 195 -14.26 -11.66 -5.24
C ILE A 195 -15.72 -12.03 -5.00
N ILE A 196 -16.43 -11.23 -4.23
CA ILE A 196 -17.89 -11.36 -4.07
C ILE A 196 -18.51 -10.49 -5.17
N ILE A 197 -19.07 -11.14 -6.19
CA ILE A 197 -19.88 -10.46 -7.20
C ILE A 197 -21.30 -10.39 -6.62
N HIS A 198 -21.77 -9.21 -6.28
CA HIS A 198 -23.18 -8.95 -6.05
C HIS A 198 -23.81 -8.82 -7.43
N GLU A 199 -24.59 -9.83 -7.87
CA GLU A 199 -25.50 -9.65 -8.98
C GLU A 199 -26.58 -8.68 -8.49
N GLU A 200 -26.56 -7.45 -8.95
CA GLU A 200 -27.71 -6.56 -8.82
C GLU A 200 -28.83 -7.18 -9.64
N ASN A 201 -29.82 -7.72 -8.97
CA ASN A 201 -31.07 -8.11 -9.62
C ASN A 201 -31.80 -6.82 -10.02
N ASP A 202 -31.66 -6.41 -11.27
CA ASP A 202 -32.35 -5.27 -11.88
C ASP A 202 -33.89 -5.47 -12.02
N ASN A 203 -34.48 -6.39 -11.29
CA ASN A 203 -35.89 -6.72 -11.35
C ASN A 203 -36.58 -6.41 -10.02
N GLU A 204 -36.68 -5.14 -9.63
CA GLU A 204 -37.75 -4.65 -8.76
C GLU A 204 -37.73 -3.12 -8.76
N THR A 205 -38.27 -2.52 -9.84
CA THR A 205 -38.79 -1.15 -9.79
C THR A 205 -40.20 -1.20 -9.21
N ASP A 206 -40.28 -1.22 -7.87
CA ASP A 206 -41.55 -0.92 -7.20
C ASP A 206 -41.64 0.60 -6.98
N GLU A 207 -42.45 1.27 -7.81
CA GLU A 207 -42.71 2.71 -7.81
C GLU A 207 -43.40 3.21 -6.54
N THR A 208 -43.67 2.38 -5.55
CA THR A 208 -44.46 2.72 -4.36
C THR A 208 -43.64 3.19 -3.16
N THR A 209 -42.30 3.06 -3.18
CA THR A 209 -41.46 3.36 -2.01
C THR A 209 -40.86 4.79 -2.01
N VAL A 210 -41.09 5.58 -3.04
CA VAL A 210 -40.42 6.91 -3.21
C VAL A 210 -41.03 8.02 -2.33
N ARG A 211 -42.10 7.77 -1.57
CA ARG A 211 -42.80 8.84 -0.81
C ARG A 211 -42.59 8.89 0.71
N GLN A 212 -41.80 8.02 1.31
CA GLN A 212 -41.64 8.00 2.78
C GLN A 212 -40.21 8.18 3.32
N GLU A 213 -39.19 8.36 2.51
CA GLU A 213 -37.80 8.51 3.00
C GLU A 213 -37.25 9.95 3.11
N ALA A 214 -38.14 10.95 3.21
CA ALA A 214 -37.71 12.36 3.29
C ALA A 214 -37.40 12.86 4.71
N THR A 215 -37.22 11.98 5.73
CA THR A 215 -37.06 12.48 7.10
C THR A 215 -36.02 11.76 7.97
N VAL A 216 -35.03 11.10 7.42
CA VAL A 216 -33.85 10.70 8.23
C VAL A 216 -32.59 10.93 7.38
N GLN A 217 -31.98 12.11 7.49
CA GLN A 217 -30.60 12.35 7.10
C GLN A 217 -29.65 11.68 8.10
N ALA A 218 -29.60 10.36 8.13
CA ALA A 218 -28.43 9.65 8.59
C ALA A 218 -27.42 9.76 7.44
N SER A 219 -26.23 10.31 7.71
CA SER A 219 -25.14 10.39 6.76
C SER A 219 -24.87 9.00 6.15
N LYS A 220 -25.19 8.82 4.87
CA LYS A 220 -24.81 7.59 4.17
C LYS A 220 -23.31 7.39 4.31
N PRO A 221 -22.83 6.18 4.62
CA PRO A 221 -21.40 5.94 4.67
C PRO A 221 -20.80 6.30 3.31
N VAL A 222 -19.81 7.19 3.31
CA VAL A 222 -19.11 7.60 2.09
C VAL A 222 -18.40 6.38 1.52
N ALA A 223 -18.76 5.97 0.31
CA ALA A 223 -18.07 4.88 -0.37
C ALA A 223 -16.64 5.30 -0.75
N PRO A 224 -15.66 4.38 -0.70
CA PRO A 224 -14.31 4.68 -1.17
C PRO A 224 -14.33 4.96 -2.67
N VAL A 225 -13.57 5.97 -3.09
CA VAL A 225 -13.35 6.24 -4.52
C VAL A 225 -12.03 5.63 -4.97
N SER A 226 -12.00 5.15 -6.21
CA SER A 226 -10.82 4.55 -6.82
C SER A 226 -10.53 5.24 -8.16
N TYR A 227 -9.28 5.65 -8.33
CA TYR A 227 -8.81 6.22 -9.59
C TYR A 227 -7.55 5.50 -10.06
N THR A 228 -7.49 5.27 -11.39
CA THR A 228 -6.32 4.70 -12.05
C THR A 228 -5.92 5.62 -13.20
N HIS A 229 -4.66 6.00 -13.25
CA HIS A 229 -4.09 6.72 -14.38
C HIS A 229 -2.96 5.89 -14.99
N LEU A 230 -3.12 5.56 -16.27
CA LEU A 230 -2.13 4.88 -17.10
C LEU A 230 -1.89 5.70 -18.35
N ARG A 231 -0.65 5.73 -18.82
CA ARG A 231 -0.31 6.42 -20.04
C ARG A 231 -0.79 5.60 -21.25
N ALA A 232 -1.81 6.08 -21.95
CA ALA A 232 -2.49 5.36 -23.03
C ALA A 232 -1.61 5.07 -24.26
N HIS A 233 -0.50 5.77 -24.46
CA HIS A 233 0.31 5.68 -25.68
C HIS A 233 1.47 4.69 -25.65
N GLU A 234 1.73 4.02 -24.54
CA GLU A 234 2.78 2.98 -24.47
C GLU A 234 2.20 1.56 -24.43
N THR A 235 0.88 1.43 -24.41
CA THR A 235 0.16 0.14 -24.49
C THR A 235 -0.32 -0.19 -25.91
N GLY A 236 0.11 0.53 -26.92
CA GLY A 236 -0.31 0.38 -28.32
C GLY A 236 0.07 -0.92 -29.02
N ALA A 237 0.13 -2.03 -28.30
CA ALA A 237 0.44 -3.32 -28.87
C ALA A 237 -0.40 -4.48 -28.30
N TYR A 238 -1.52 -4.23 -27.60
CA TYR A 238 -2.38 -5.35 -27.16
C TYR A 238 -3.85 -4.87 -27.08
N LEU A 239 -4.50 -4.84 -28.21
CA LEU A 239 -5.89 -5.17 -28.42
C LEU A 239 -5.94 -6.39 -29.32
#